data_5364f6868c072e59db9c2901223ce855
#
_entry.id   5364f6868c072e59db9c2901223ce855
#
_cell.length_a   1.000
_cell.length_b   1.000
_cell.length_c   1.000
_cell.angle_alpha   90.00
_cell.angle_beta   90.00
_cell.angle_gamma   90.00
#
_symmetry.space_group_name_H-M   'P 1'
#
loop_
_entity.id
_entity.type
_entity.pdbx_description
1 polymer ?
#
loop_
_entity_poly.entity_id
_entity_poly.type
_entity_poly.pdbx_seq_one_letter_code
_entity_poly.pdbx_strand_id
1 'polypeptide(L)'
;MKKVLLLTSLAAIVLVAPNLGIAGEDKNENKIEIGDFEKDKKKKKGAEEPKKEEDKFGDLVKKCTKFDGLFTMYRDTVTGKTYIAIREDQLNKEYIYFNHIENAPPGTGYFKGSFGSSKVIRFAKNFEKLDIIQENTSFYFDPTNAISKAADANINEAILASEKIEVTSKDKKTYLIDADAIFLSEKFQLIKMPSSPGGPPGALGSLSASKSRVKRINNYEQNSEVLVDYVYENASPQMFLDAMTDPRNLTITYQHTILEMPKNDFVPRRDDPRIGYFSTQVNDMTSFEATPYRDMIHRWNLVKKDPSATLSEPVEPIVYWIENTTPVEMRPIIKEACERWNIAFEAAGFKNAVVCKEQPDDATWDAGDIRYNVLRWTSSSEPPFGGYGPSFVNPRTGQILGADIMLEWVAISNRVKFDNVFKSSMMLTDEKLEMMRAHQLRNPMFCSAAEMAAQQASFGVTAAQVLRMDQAAEKEIVRQMLYR
;
A
#
# COMPACT_ATOMS: atom_id res chain seq x y z
N MET A 1 2.67 -54.11 28.65
CA MET A 1 1.68 -53.82 29.70
C MET A 1 2.12 -52.60 30.48
N LYS A 2 1.60 -51.43 30.19
CA LYS A 2 1.58 -50.25 31.07
C LYS A 2 0.31 -49.46 30.70
N LYS A 3 -0.59 -49.37 31.67
CA LYS A 3 -1.88 -48.68 31.58
C LYS A 3 -1.63 -47.19 31.59
N VAL A 4 -2.24 -46.45 30.63
CA VAL A 4 -2.32 -45.01 30.66
C VAL A 4 -3.68 -44.66 31.26
N LEU A 5 -3.63 -43.90 32.35
CA LEU A 5 -4.80 -43.39 33.07
C LEU A 5 -5.28 -42.12 32.33
N LEU A 6 -6.53 -42.12 31.86
CA LEU A 6 -7.22 -40.92 31.38
C LEU A 6 -7.81 -40.22 32.61
N LEU A 7 -7.36 -39.01 32.88
CA LEU A 7 -8.00 -38.08 33.82
C LEU A 7 -8.93 -37.12 33.01
N THR A 8 -10.23 -37.35 33.18
CA THR A 8 -11.28 -36.44 32.75
C THR A 8 -11.50 -35.37 33.83
N SER A 9 -11.13 -34.12 33.58
CA SER A 9 -11.49 -32.99 34.43
C SER A 9 -12.84 -32.43 34.00
N LEU A 10 -13.85 -32.62 34.85
CA LEU A 10 -15.16 -31.98 34.79
C LEU A 10 -14.98 -30.50 35.23
N ALA A 11 -15.20 -29.55 34.35
CA ALA A 11 -15.33 -28.12 34.70
C ALA A 11 -16.79 -27.83 35.05
N ALA A 12 -17.03 -27.50 36.32
CA ALA A 12 -18.33 -27.03 36.79
C ALA A 12 -18.59 -25.58 36.35
N ILE A 13 -19.66 -25.39 35.59
CA ILE A 13 -20.18 -24.07 35.26
C ILE A 13 -21.01 -23.56 36.42
N VAL A 14 -20.56 -22.52 37.11
CA VAL A 14 -21.36 -21.82 38.13
C VAL A 14 -22.18 -20.76 37.42
N LEU A 15 -23.48 -20.97 37.35
CA LEU A 15 -24.47 -19.95 36.94
C LEU A 15 -24.74 -19.06 38.15
N VAL A 16 -24.32 -17.80 38.05
CA VAL A 16 -24.74 -16.72 38.97
C VAL A 16 -25.94 -16.03 38.36
N ALA A 17 -27.10 -16.17 38.99
CA ALA A 17 -28.30 -15.42 38.69
C ALA A 17 -28.26 -14.04 39.37
N PRO A 18 -28.68 -12.94 38.73
CA PRO A 18 -28.83 -11.69 39.45
C PRO A 18 -30.17 -11.62 40.18
N ASN A 19 -30.11 -11.21 41.44
CA ASN A 19 -31.24 -10.91 42.31
C ASN A 19 -32.01 -9.69 41.80
N LEU A 20 -33.28 -9.85 41.56
CA LEU A 20 -34.26 -8.76 41.43
C LEU A 20 -34.65 -8.27 42.81
N GLY A 21 -34.22 -7.09 43.16
CA GLY A 21 -34.74 -6.34 44.32
C GLY A 21 -35.91 -5.44 43.87
N ILE A 22 -37.09 -5.70 44.43
CA ILE A 22 -38.29 -4.86 44.32
C ILE A 22 -38.33 -3.96 45.55
N ALA A 23 -38.38 -2.65 45.36
CA ALA A 23 -38.96 -1.62 46.24
C ALA A 23 -38.77 -0.26 45.54
N GLY A 24 -39.69 0.65 45.45
CA GLY A 24 -40.91 0.99 46.07
C GLY A 24 -41.45 2.19 45.32
N GLU A 25 -42.73 2.30 45.35
CA GLU A 25 -43.54 3.41 44.81
C GLU A 25 -43.13 4.77 45.39
N ASP A 26 -43.02 5.79 44.53
CA ASP A 26 -43.29 7.15 44.94
C ASP A 26 -44.04 7.89 43.83
N LYS A 27 -45.28 8.25 44.16
CA LYS A 27 -46.21 9.02 43.36
C LYS A 27 -45.82 10.49 43.43
N ASN A 28 -45.59 11.13 42.31
CA ASN A 28 -45.69 12.57 42.17
C ASN A 28 -46.47 12.93 40.93
N GLU A 29 -47.75 13.22 41.16
CA GLU A 29 -48.65 13.82 40.21
C GLU A 29 -48.25 15.30 39.99
N ASN A 30 -47.78 15.64 38.81
CA ASN A 30 -47.72 17.04 38.38
C ASN A 30 -48.88 17.31 37.41
N LYS A 31 -49.87 18.08 37.94
CA LYS A 31 -50.97 18.68 37.20
C LYS A 31 -50.42 19.60 36.10
N ILE A 32 -50.91 19.39 34.88
CA ILE A 32 -50.76 20.36 33.80
C ILE A 32 -51.98 21.30 33.88
N GLU A 33 -51.71 22.55 34.21
CA GLU A 33 -52.70 23.63 34.10
C GLU A 33 -52.85 24.03 32.64
N ILE A 34 -54.09 23.91 32.13
CA ILE A 34 -54.52 24.43 30.82
C ILE A 34 -54.85 25.90 31.01
N GLY A 35 -53.96 26.78 30.57
CA GLY A 35 -54.21 28.21 30.50
C GLY A 35 -54.95 28.58 29.20
N ASP A 36 -56.09 29.27 29.37
CA ASP A 36 -56.90 29.84 28.28
C ASP A 36 -56.07 30.89 27.51
N PHE A 37 -56.08 30.76 26.19
CA PHE A 37 -55.59 31.80 25.28
C PHE A 37 -56.71 32.60 24.68
N GLU A 38 -56.84 33.82 25.21
CA GLU A 38 -57.62 34.88 24.60
C GLU A 38 -56.98 35.38 23.28
N LYS A 39 -57.85 35.68 22.37
CA LYS A 39 -57.60 36.29 21.06
C LYS A 39 -57.00 37.67 21.19
N ASP A 40 -55.91 37.96 20.52
CA ASP A 40 -55.78 39.27 19.89
C ASP A 40 -54.74 39.38 18.74
N LYS A 41 -55.23 40.08 17.72
CA LYS A 41 -54.57 40.92 16.72
C LYS A 41 -53.71 40.30 15.58
N LYS A 42 -54.36 40.26 14.43
CA LYS A 42 -53.78 40.28 13.10
C LYS A 42 -52.65 41.31 12.96
N LYS A 43 -51.40 40.90 12.94
CA LYS A 43 -50.29 41.60 12.27
C LYS A 43 -50.00 40.98 10.93
N LYS A 44 -49.99 41.79 9.86
CA LYS A 44 -49.65 41.45 8.50
C LYS A 44 -48.30 40.73 8.50
N LYS A 45 -48.30 39.46 8.05
CA LYS A 45 -47.06 38.78 7.65
C LYS A 45 -46.52 39.48 6.42
N GLY A 46 -45.43 40.21 6.58
CA GLY A 46 -44.53 40.52 5.47
C GLY A 46 -44.02 39.18 4.92
N ALA A 47 -44.04 39.05 3.61
CA ALA A 47 -43.42 37.90 2.93
C ALA A 47 -41.97 37.87 3.33
N GLU A 48 -41.57 36.88 4.13
CA GLU A 48 -40.13 36.54 4.29
C GLU A 48 -39.62 36.13 2.90
N GLU A 49 -38.71 36.92 2.34
CA GLU A 49 -37.91 36.49 1.20
C GLU A 49 -37.27 35.14 1.58
N PRO A 50 -37.25 34.16 0.66
CA PRO A 50 -36.59 32.90 0.93
C PRO A 50 -35.14 33.20 1.23
N LYS A 51 -34.69 32.92 2.48
CA LYS A 51 -33.29 32.97 2.85
C LYS A 51 -32.53 32.18 1.80
N LYS A 52 -31.65 32.84 1.03
CA LYS A 52 -30.69 32.15 0.16
C LYS A 52 -29.95 31.14 1.02
N GLU A 53 -30.14 29.87 0.73
CA GLU A 53 -29.43 28.79 1.36
C GLU A 53 -27.94 29.04 1.11
N GLU A 54 -27.18 29.29 2.18
CA GLU A 54 -25.73 29.56 2.11
C GLU A 54 -25.03 28.37 1.46
N ASP A 55 -24.23 28.62 0.43
CA ASP A 55 -23.43 27.60 -0.24
C ASP A 55 -22.14 27.34 0.54
N LYS A 56 -22.27 26.74 1.72
CA LYS A 56 -21.13 26.45 2.59
C LYS A 56 -20.04 25.59 1.90
N PHE A 57 -20.47 24.68 1.01
CA PHE A 57 -19.55 23.88 0.21
C PHE A 57 -18.77 24.77 -0.78
N GLY A 58 -19.48 25.53 -1.60
CA GLY A 58 -18.89 26.45 -2.56
C GLY A 58 -17.97 27.49 -1.90
N ASP A 59 -18.41 28.04 -0.75
CA ASP A 59 -17.61 29.05 -0.01
C ASP A 59 -16.34 28.45 0.58
N LEU A 60 -16.33 27.21 1.03
CA LEU A 60 -15.15 26.52 1.54
C LEU A 60 -14.16 26.25 0.40
N VAL A 61 -14.62 25.63 -0.70
CA VAL A 61 -13.72 25.19 -1.79
C VAL A 61 -13.25 26.36 -2.67
N LYS A 62 -13.93 27.52 -2.65
CA LYS A 62 -13.58 28.69 -3.44
C LYS A 62 -12.16 29.20 -3.22
N LYS A 63 -11.60 29.01 -2.02
CA LYS A 63 -10.25 29.40 -1.64
C LYS A 63 -9.23 28.26 -1.76
N CYS A 64 -9.63 27.13 -2.31
CA CYS A 64 -8.81 25.95 -2.44
C CYS A 64 -8.33 25.73 -3.87
N THR A 65 -7.15 25.20 -4.02
CA THR A 65 -6.73 24.55 -5.27
C THR A 65 -7.48 23.21 -5.36
N LYS A 66 -8.10 22.98 -6.52
CA LYS A 66 -8.83 21.74 -6.81
C LYS A 66 -7.93 20.76 -7.55
N PHE A 67 -8.00 19.49 -7.16
CA PHE A 67 -7.35 18.36 -7.82
C PHE A 67 -8.43 17.37 -8.24
N ASP A 68 -8.78 17.38 -9.52
CA ASP A 68 -9.78 16.47 -10.08
C ASP A 68 -9.19 15.08 -10.32
N GLY A 69 -9.98 14.02 -10.07
CA GLY A 69 -9.59 12.63 -10.27
C GLY A 69 -10.59 11.66 -9.64
N LEU A 70 -10.12 10.46 -9.28
CA LEU A 70 -10.96 9.44 -8.66
C LEU A 70 -11.73 9.99 -7.45
N PHE A 71 -11.02 10.62 -6.53
CA PHE A 71 -11.59 11.40 -5.43
C PHE A 71 -11.14 12.84 -5.57
N THR A 72 -12.05 13.76 -5.87
CA THR A 72 -11.70 15.17 -5.95
C THR A 72 -11.15 15.66 -4.62
N MET A 73 -9.98 16.28 -4.63
CA MET A 73 -9.35 16.84 -3.46
C MET A 73 -9.26 18.37 -3.58
N TYR A 74 -9.27 19.03 -2.43
CA TYR A 74 -9.18 20.49 -2.33
C TYR A 74 -8.12 20.85 -1.30
N ARG A 75 -7.20 21.75 -1.66
CA ARG A 75 -6.17 22.24 -0.75
C ARG A 75 -6.30 23.74 -0.55
N ASP A 76 -6.56 24.18 0.67
CA ASP A 76 -6.64 25.59 1.04
C ASP A 76 -5.30 26.28 0.72
N THR A 77 -5.35 27.38 -0.05
CA THR A 77 -4.14 28.06 -0.53
C THR A 77 -3.43 28.88 0.54
N VAL A 78 -4.07 29.12 1.68
CA VAL A 78 -3.51 29.91 2.79
C VAL A 78 -3.00 28.99 3.91
N THR A 79 -3.83 28.03 4.32
CA THR A 79 -3.52 27.16 5.46
C THR A 79 -2.81 25.88 5.06
N GLY A 80 -2.92 25.49 3.79
CA GLY A 80 -2.44 24.19 3.29
C GLY A 80 -3.33 23.02 3.66
N LYS A 81 -4.43 23.24 4.42
CA LYS A 81 -5.35 22.17 4.84
C LYS A 81 -5.96 21.48 3.62
N THR A 82 -5.98 20.15 3.66
CA THR A 82 -6.46 19.32 2.57
C THR A 82 -7.82 18.70 2.92
N TYR A 83 -8.71 18.68 1.95
CA TYR A 83 -10.02 18.03 2.03
C TYR A 83 -10.17 17.02 0.90
N ILE A 84 -10.94 15.96 1.15
CA ILE A 84 -11.33 14.98 0.15
C ILE A 84 -12.84 14.97 0.01
N ALA A 85 -13.31 14.98 -1.22
CA ALA A 85 -14.74 14.93 -1.56
C ALA A 85 -15.11 13.51 -1.99
N ILE A 86 -16.04 12.90 -1.27
CA ILE A 86 -16.60 11.59 -1.57
C ILE A 86 -18.03 11.78 -2.10
N ARG A 87 -18.27 11.29 -3.32
CA ARG A 87 -19.61 11.34 -3.93
C ARG A 87 -20.47 10.17 -3.43
N GLU A 88 -21.78 10.37 -3.45
CA GLU A 88 -22.76 9.35 -3.06
C GLU A 88 -22.59 8.04 -3.88
N ASP A 89 -22.30 8.17 -5.17
CA ASP A 89 -22.06 7.02 -6.06
C ASP A 89 -20.75 6.28 -5.78
N GLN A 90 -19.86 6.83 -4.98
CA GLN A 90 -18.60 6.23 -4.55
C GLN A 90 -18.74 5.47 -3.23
N LEU A 91 -19.84 5.68 -2.48
CA LEU A 91 -20.08 4.99 -1.23
C LEU A 91 -20.30 3.49 -1.42
N ASN A 92 -19.83 2.70 -0.48
CA ASN A 92 -19.97 1.24 -0.41
C ASN A 92 -19.37 0.50 -1.64
N LYS A 93 -18.54 1.16 -2.43
CA LYS A 93 -17.71 0.53 -3.47
C LYS A 93 -16.34 0.18 -2.90
N GLU A 94 -15.79 -0.93 -3.37
CA GLU A 94 -14.44 -1.35 -3.02
C GLU A 94 -13.40 -0.60 -3.84
N TYR A 95 -12.34 -0.18 -3.17
CA TYR A 95 -11.14 0.43 -3.73
C TYR A 95 -9.92 -0.34 -3.22
N ILE A 96 -8.82 -0.29 -3.96
CA ILE A 96 -7.56 -0.86 -3.52
C ILE A 96 -6.69 0.25 -2.98
N TYR A 97 -6.22 0.10 -1.75
CA TYR A 97 -5.25 0.99 -1.15
C TYR A 97 -3.87 0.38 -1.23
N PHE A 98 -2.92 1.15 -1.76
CA PHE A 98 -1.49 0.84 -1.79
C PHE A 98 -0.72 1.91 -1.05
N ASN A 99 0.51 1.57 -0.71
CA ASN A 99 1.44 2.54 -0.18
C ASN A 99 2.87 2.16 -0.53
N HIS A 100 3.72 3.15 -0.70
CA HIS A 100 5.14 2.94 -0.83
C HIS A 100 5.95 4.08 -0.20
N ILE A 101 7.22 3.79 0.05
CA ILE A 101 8.17 4.75 0.60
C ILE A 101 8.87 5.47 -0.56
N GLU A 102 8.70 6.77 -0.64
CA GLU A 102 9.44 7.58 -1.62
C GLU A 102 10.84 7.95 -1.10
N ASN A 103 10.98 8.13 0.21
CA ASN A 103 12.27 8.31 0.85
C ASN A 103 12.21 7.98 2.34
N ALA A 104 13.24 7.30 2.86
CA ALA A 104 13.40 7.05 4.29
C ALA A 104 14.89 6.93 4.62
N PRO A 105 15.35 7.44 5.78
CA PRO A 105 16.74 7.24 6.23
C PRO A 105 17.00 5.75 6.52
N PRO A 106 18.21 5.25 6.25
CA PRO A 106 18.62 3.92 6.71
C PRO A 106 18.41 3.74 8.20
N GLY A 107 18.19 2.50 8.66
CA GLY A 107 17.95 2.19 10.07
C GLY A 107 16.52 2.39 10.55
N THR A 108 15.64 3.02 9.76
CA THR A 108 14.21 3.11 10.07
C THR A 108 13.45 1.82 9.78
N GLY A 109 14.08 0.88 9.08
CA GLY A 109 13.45 -0.34 8.55
C GLY A 109 12.79 -0.12 7.19
N TYR A 110 12.90 1.07 6.64
CA TYR A 110 12.35 1.47 5.35
C TYR A 110 13.45 1.97 4.41
N PHE A 111 13.20 1.89 3.12
CA PHE A 111 14.06 2.40 2.07
C PHE A 111 13.21 2.90 0.89
N LYS A 112 13.79 3.73 0.04
CA LYS A 112 13.12 4.20 -1.18
C LYS A 112 12.63 3.02 -2.02
N GLY A 113 11.34 3.04 -2.39
CA GLY A 113 10.71 2.00 -3.17
C GLY A 113 10.19 0.81 -2.36
N SER A 114 10.34 0.77 -1.03
CA SER A 114 9.70 -0.29 -0.25
C SER A 114 8.18 -0.13 -0.20
N PHE A 115 7.46 -1.25 -0.35
CA PHE A 115 6.00 -1.29 -0.43
C PHE A 115 5.40 -1.93 0.83
N GLY A 116 4.20 -1.45 1.19
CA GLY A 116 3.33 -2.12 2.12
C GLY A 116 2.39 -3.11 1.43
N SER A 117 1.60 -3.83 2.22
CA SER A 117 0.57 -4.72 1.69
C SER A 117 -0.60 -3.94 1.09
N SER A 118 -1.16 -4.48 -0.01
CA SER A 118 -2.40 -3.99 -0.58
C SER A 118 -3.58 -4.26 0.36
N LYS A 119 -4.52 -3.33 0.43
CA LYS A 119 -5.76 -3.47 1.22
C LYS A 119 -6.96 -3.16 0.36
N VAL A 120 -8.07 -3.83 0.62
CA VAL A 120 -9.38 -3.43 0.08
C VAL A 120 -10.06 -2.53 1.09
N ILE A 121 -10.48 -1.35 0.65
CA ILE A 121 -11.16 -0.36 1.48
C ILE A 121 -12.46 0.08 0.83
N ARG A 122 -13.41 0.57 1.63
CA ARG A 122 -14.61 1.25 1.17
C ARG A 122 -14.95 2.44 2.05
N PHE A 123 -15.68 3.39 1.48
CA PHE A 123 -16.25 4.52 2.22
C PHE A 123 -17.71 4.23 2.55
N ALA A 124 -18.10 4.38 3.80
CA ALA A 124 -19.48 4.21 4.24
C ALA A 124 -19.96 5.45 4.97
N LYS A 125 -21.19 5.90 4.67
CA LYS A 125 -21.79 7.02 5.38
C LYS A 125 -22.50 6.52 6.64
N ASN A 126 -22.11 7.10 7.79
CA ASN A 126 -22.70 6.82 9.08
C ASN A 126 -23.17 8.15 9.71
N PHE A 127 -24.45 8.49 9.51
CA PHE A 127 -25.04 9.77 9.89
C PHE A 127 -24.24 10.97 9.35
N GLU A 128 -23.61 11.75 10.21
CA GLU A 128 -22.79 12.92 9.88
C GLU A 128 -21.30 12.60 9.74
N LYS A 129 -20.95 11.33 9.60
CA LYS A 129 -19.58 10.87 9.44
C LYS A 129 -19.43 10.03 8.17
N LEU A 130 -18.21 9.97 7.69
CA LEU A 130 -17.75 8.99 6.71
C LEU A 130 -16.75 8.07 7.38
N ASP A 131 -17.04 6.78 7.35
CA ASP A 131 -16.17 5.73 7.81
C ASP A 131 -15.33 5.21 6.65
N ILE A 132 -14.04 4.99 6.88
CA ILE A 132 -13.15 4.28 5.97
C ILE A 132 -12.95 2.90 6.56
N ILE A 133 -13.40 1.89 5.84
CA ILE A 133 -13.48 0.52 6.32
C ILE A 133 -12.53 -0.35 5.49
N GLN A 134 -11.67 -1.10 6.15
CA GLN A 134 -10.86 -2.13 5.51
C GLN A 134 -11.62 -3.45 5.55
N GLU A 135 -11.77 -4.06 4.38
CA GLU A 135 -12.37 -5.37 4.21
C GLU A 135 -11.41 -6.48 4.60
N ASN A 136 -11.94 -7.56 5.17
CA ASN A 136 -11.17 -8.79 5.36
C ASN A 136 -11.17 -9.59 4.05
N THR A 137 -9.98 -9.80 3.47
CA THR A 137 -9.81 -10.54 2.21
C THR A 137 -9.21 -11.94 2.42
N SER A 138 -8.98 -12.36 3.67
CA SER A 138 -8.33 -13.64 3.99
C SER A 138 -9.26 -14.85 3.90
N PHE A 139 -10.57 -14.61 3.81
CA PHE A 139 -11.58 -15.65 3.81
C PHE A 139 -12.48 -15.55 2.58
N TYR A 140 -12.83 -16.71 2.04
CA TYR A 140 -13.80 -16.84 0.96
C TYR A 140 -14.98 -17.69 1.43
N PHE A 141 -16.17 -17.28 1.04
CA PHE A 141 -17.41 -18.02 1.22
C PHE A 141 -18.09 -18.14 -0.14
N ASP A 142 -18.34 -19.37 -0.60
CA ASP A 142 -19.07 -19.61 -1.83
C ASP A 142 -20.50 -19.05 -1.70
N PRO A 143 -20.88 -18.03 -2.49
CA PRO A 143 -22.20 -17.41 -2.37
C PRO A 143 -23.36 -18.36 -2.69
N THR A 144 -23.09 -19.47 -3.35
CA THR A 144 -24.10 -20.53 -3.63
C THR A 144 -24.29 -21.47 -2.45
N ASN A 145 -23.35 -21.50 -1.49
CA ASN A 145 -23.44 -22.35 -0.30
C ASN A 145 -24.25 -21.63 0.81
N ALA A 146 -25.14 -22.35 1.46
CA ALA A 146 -26.00 -21.80 2.51
C ALA A 146 -25.19 -21.17 3.68
N ILE A 147 -24.00 -21.69 3.98
CA ILE A 147 -23.13 -21.20 5.07
C ILE A 147 -22.59 -19.79 4.78
N SER A 148 -22.63 -19.34 3.53
CA SER A 148 -22.21 -17.97 3.19
C SER A 148 -23.07 -16.90 3.89
N LYS A 149 -24.27 -17.25 4.34
CA LYS A 149 -25.15 -16.37 5.13
C LYS A 149 -24.63 -16.12 6.55
N ALA A 150 -23.64 -16.90 6.99
CA ALA A 150 -22.94 -16.77 8.28
C ALA A 150 -21.51 -16.27 8.09
N ALA A 151 -21.19 -15.67 6.96
CA ALA A 151 -19.85 -15.24 6.58
C ALA A 151 -19.24 -14.16 7.50
N ASP A 152 -20.06 -13.45 8.27
CA ASP A 152 -19.64 -12.43 9.23
C ASP A 152 -19.36 -12.97 10.65
N ALA A 153 -19.56 -14.28 10.88
CA ALA A 153 -19.38 -14.87 12.19
C ALA A 153 -17.89 -14.85 12.62
N ASN A 154 -17.57 -14.03 13.63
CA ASN A 154 -16.21 -13.85 14.19
C ASN A 154 -15.18 -13.32 13.18
N ILE A 155 -15.61 -12.77 12.07
CA ILE A 155 -14.78 -12.05 11.08
C ILE A 155 -15.24 -10.60 11.10
N ASN A 156 -14.34 -9.69 11.43
CA ASN A 156 -14.67 -8.27 11.48
C ASN A 156 -13.99 -7.48 10.36
N GLU A 157 -14.68 -6.46 9.91
CA GLU A 157 -14.11 -5.35 9.15
C GLU A 157 -13.36 -4.41 10.10
N ALA A 158 -12.36 -3.69 9.61
CA ALA A 158 -11.67 -2.70 10.42
C ALA A 158 -12.07 -1.27 10.01
N ILE A 159 -12.67 -0.52 10.91
CA ILE A 159 -12.91 0.92 10.71
C ILE A 159 -11.58 1.64 10.95
N LEU A 160 -10.89 1.99 9.85
CA LEU A 160 -9.58 2.66 9.90
C LEU A 160 -9.69 4.12 10.33
N ALA A 161 -10.76 4.80 9.90
CA ALA A 161 -11.04 6.19 10.23
C ALA A 161 -12.56 6.42 10.21
N SER A 162 -13.01 7.40 11.01
CA SER A 162 -14.41 7.86 11.07
C SER A 162 -14.38 9.38 11.15
N GLU A 163 -14.49 10.05 10.00
CA GLU A 163 -14.30 11.50 9.88
C GLU A 163 -15.62 12.23 9.76
N LYS A 164 -15.74 13.34 10.44
CA LYS A 164 -16.91 14.21 10.36
C LYS A 164 -17.06 14.77 8.95
N ILE A 165 -18.29 14.80 8.43
CA ILE A 165 -18.60 15.52 7.22
C ILE A 165 -18.57 17.03 7.54
N GLU A 166 -17.56 17.72 7.05
CA GLU A 166 -17.36 19.16 7.26
C GLU A 166 -18.48 19.96 6.57
N VAL A 167 -18.81 19.56 5.34
CA VAL A 167 -19.86 20.18 4.55
C VAL A 167 -20.35 19.21 3.49
N THR A 168 -21.63 19.34 3.15
CA THR A 168 -22.29 18.60 2.07
C THR A 168 -22.62 19.57 0.94
N SER A 169 -22.49 19.13 -0.32
CA SER A 169 -22.88 19.90 -1.49
C SER A 169 -24.39 20.22 -1.49
N LYS A 170 -24.81 21.24 -2.26
CA LYS A 170 -26.22 21.68 -2.36
C LYS A 170 -27.15 20.57 -2.80
N ASP A 171 -26.71 19.73 -3.74
CA ASP A 171 -27.44 18.54 -4.22
C ASP A 171 -27.45 17.38 -3.24
N LYS A 172 -26.74 17.52 -2.10
CA LYS A 172 -26.57 16.52 -1.03
C LYS A 172 -25.90 15.21 -1.49
N LYS A 173 -25.18 15.24 -2.63
CA LYS A 173 -24.56 14.05 -3.23
C LYS A 173 -23.05 14.00 -3.07
N THR A 174 -22.43 15.03 -2.50
CA THR A 174 -20.98 15.08 -2.29
C THR A 174 -20.68 15.50 -0.86
N TYR A 175 -19.87 14.71 -0.19
CA TYR A 175 -19.48 14.89 1.21
C TYR A 175 -18.01 15.27 1.30
N LEU A 176 -17.71 16.38 1.93
CA LEU A 176 -16.34 16.85 2.14
C LEU A 176 -15.89 16.50 3.54
N ILE A 177 -14.76 15.83 3.67
CA ILE A 177 -14.14 15.47 4.94
C ILE A 177 -12.70 15.97 5.01
N ASP A 178 -12.15 16.05 6.21
CA ASP A 178 -10.78 16.44 6.48
C ASP A 178 -9.81 15.33 6.03
N ALA A 179 -9.07 15.58 4.94
CA ALA A 179 -8.08 14.65 4.42
C ALA A 179 -6.80 14.63 5.27
N ASP A 180 -6.43 15.75 5.91
CA ASP A 180 -5.25 15.81 6.77
C ASP A 180 -5.43 14.89 7.99
N ALA A 181 -6.64 14.81 8.56
CA ALA A 181 -6.95 13.91 9.67
C ALA A 181 -6.75 12.42 9.31
N ILE A 182 -6.78 12.10 8.02
CA ILE A 182 -6.58 10.75 7.50
C ILE A 182 -5.11 10.55 7.10
N PHE A 183 -4.59 11.39 6.21
CA PHE A 183 -3.29 11.21 5.57
C PHE A 183 -2.10 11.70 6.40
N LEU A 184 -2.30 12.58 7.40
CA LEU A 184 -1.25 13.00 8.33
C LEU A 184 -1.22 12.16 9.62
N SER A 185 -1.79 10.97 9.56
CA SER A 185 -1.85 10.01 10.66
C SER A 185 -1.53 8.60 10.15
N GLU A 186 -1.28 7.67 11.06
CA GLU A 186 -1.04 6.26 10.72
C GLU A 186 -2.32 5.43 10.59
N LYS A 187 -3.49 6.05 10.33
CA LYS A 187 -4.80 5.36 10.25
C LYS A 187 -4.86 4.33 9.12
N PHE A 188 -4.32 4.66 7.95
CA PHE A 188 -4.27 3.71 6.83
C PHE A 188 -3.23 2.62 7.01
N GLN A 189 -2.06 2.98 7.55
CA GLN A 189 -0.94 2.07 7.68
C GLN A 189 -0.07 2.47 8.87
N LEU A 190 0.22 1.51 9.72
CA LEU A 190 1.17 1.69 10.81
C LEU A 190 2.59 1.73 10.22
N ILE A 191 3.26 2.87 10.35
CA ILE A 191 4.63 3.08 9.87
C ILE A 191 5.62 2.71 10.98
N LYS A 192 5.41 3.25 12.18
CA LYS A 192 6.22 2.86 13.33
C LYS A 192 5.81 1.48 13.81
N MET A 193 6.58 0.46 13.42
CA MET A 193 6.34 -0.90 13.88
C MET A 193 6.52 -1.02 15.39
N PRO A 194 5.66 -1.78 16.09
CA PRO A 194 5.83 -2.09 17.50
C PRO A 194 7.19 -2.74 17.75
N SER A 195 7.89 -2.30 18.79
CA SER A 195 9.13 -2.95 19.22
C SER A 195 8.84 -4.37 19.71
N SER A 196 9.62 -5.35 19.27
CA SER A 196 9.55 -6.70 19.83
C SER A 196 10.00 -6.69 21.29
N PRO A 197 9.36 -7.46 22.19
CA PRO A 197 9.85 -7.59 23.57
C PRO A 197 11.32 -8.05 23.58
N GLY A 198 12.22 -7.24 24.17
CA GLY A 198 13.66 -7.53 24.22
C GLY A 198 14.44 -7.23 22.94
N GLY A 199 13.80 -6.71 21.90
CA GLY A 199 14.46 -6.24 20.69
C GLY A 199 15.08 -4.84 20.86
N PRO A 200 15.98 -4.43 19.96
CA PRO A 200 16.53 -3.08 19.98
C PRO A 200 15.41 -2.05 19.78
N PRO A 201 15.51 -0.86 20.41
CA PRO A 201 14.55 0.21 20.17
C PRO A 201 14.61 0.65 18.72
N GLY A 202 13.43 0.80 18.08
CA GLY A 202 13.36 1.32 16.71
C GLY A 202 13.88 2.76 16.61
N ALA A 203 14.39 3.13 15.45
CA ALA A 203 14.89 4.49 15.20
C ALA A 203 13.79 5.55 15.32
N LEU A 204 12.53 5.20 14.99
CA LEU A 204 11.40 6.12 14.97
C LEU A 204 10.87 6.40 16.38
N GLY A 205 10.76 7.68 16.71
CA GLY A 205 10.13 8.18 17.93
C GLY A 205 8.61 8.25 17.83
N SER A 206 8.02 9.39 18.21
CA SER A 206 6.58 9.66 18.08
C SER A 206 6.30 10.50 16.84
N LEU A 207 5.18 10.21 16.16
CA LEU A 207 4.73 11.01 15.02
C LEU A 207 4.42 12.45 15.48
N SER A 208 5.04 13.42 14.82
CA SER A 208 4.83 14.85 15.07
C SER A 208 3.80 15.40 14.08
N ALA A 209 2.57 15.58 14.55
CA ALA A 209 1.49 16.12 13.72
C ALA A 209 1.79 17.54 13.21
N SER A 210 2.49 18.36 14.02
CA SER A 210 2.82 19.75 13.67
C SER A 210 3.91 19.88 12.60
N LYS A 211 4.77 18.86 12.43
CA LYS A 211 5.85 18.84 11.46
C LYS A 211 5.52 18.01 10.21
N SER A 212 4.55 17.09 10.31
CA SER A 212 4.09 16.30 9.19
C SER A 212 3.21 17.12 8.24
N ARG A 213 3.26 16.83 6.95
CA ARG A 213 2.53 17.63 5.95
C ARG A 213 2.25 16.84 4.68
N VAL A 214 1.15 17.16 4.02
CA VAL A 214 0.92 16.75 2.64
C VAL A 214 1.89 17.50 1.74
N LYS A 215 2.76 16.79 1.04
CA LYS A 215 3.78 17.33 0.15
C LYS A 215 3.24 17.58 -1.26
N ARG A 216 2.56 16.58 -1.82
CA ARG A 216 2.02 16.62 -3.18
C ARG A 216 0.73 15.80 -3.26
N ILE A 217 -0.14 16.20 -4.15
CA ILE A 217 -1.35 15.47 -4.53
C ILE A 217 -1.28 15.28 -6.05
N ASN A 218 -1.27 14.02 -6.48
CA ASN A 218 -1.47 13.62 -7.87
C ASN A 218 -2.82 12.92 -7.96
N ASN A 219 -3.68 13.37 -8.84
CA ASN A 219 -5.03 12.85 -8.90
C ASN A 219 -5.43 12.57 -10.34
N TYR A 220 -5.83 11.34 -10.61
CA TYR A 220 -6.14 10.84 -11.93
C TYR A 220 -7.52 10.19 -11.94
N GLU A 221 -8.04 9.88 -13.11
CA GLU A 221 -9.40 9.36 -13.26
C GLU A 221 -9.63 8.06 -12.47
N GLN A 222 -8.62 7.17 -12.42
CA GLN A 222 -8.74 5.85 -11.78
C GLN A 222 -7.97 5.72 -10.47
N ASN A 223 -7.15 6.70 -10.10
CA ASN A 223 -6.38 6.68 -8.87
C ASN A 223 -6.15 8.06 -8.28
N SER A 224 -6.03 8.10 -6.97
CA SER A 224 -5.67 9.29 -6.20
C SER A 224 -4.42 9.00 -5.38
N GLU A 225 -3.41 9.86 -5.47
CA GLU A 225 -2.13 9.72 -4.79
C GLU A 225 -1.87 10.92 -3.90
N VAL A 226 -1.49 10.65 -2.67
CA VAL A 226 -1.14 11.67 -1.67
C VAL A 226 0.24 11.37 -1.13
N LEU A 227 1.19 12.24 -1.44
CA LEU A 227 2.56 12.17 -0.93
C LEU A 227 2.66 12.98 0.36
N VAL A 228 3.13 12.35 1.42
CA VAL A 228 3.20 12.91 2.77
C VAL A 228 4.62 12.83 3.32
N ASP A 229 5.10 13.90 3.94
CA ASP A 229 6.27 13.87 4.80
C ASP A 229 5.79 13.60 6.24
N TYR A 230 6.04 12.40 6.76
CA TYR A 230 5.86 12.06 8.18
C TYR A 230 7.13 12.36 8.94
N VAL A 231 7.03 13.16 9.98
CA VAL A 231 8.17 13.49 10.85
C VAL A 231 8.00 12.80 12.19
N TYR A 232 9.01 12.00 12.56
CA TYR A 232 9.07 11.31 13.84
C TYR A 232 10.09 11.96 14.75
N GLU A 233 9.67 12.31 15.95
CA GLU A 233 10.53 12.94 16.97
C GLU A 233 10.95 11.91 18.01
N ASN A 234 12.26 11.79 18.22
CA ASN A 234 12.86 10.91 19.22
C ASN A 234 13.85 11.74 20.09
N ALA A 235 13.47 12.04 21.32
CA ALA A 235 14.31 12.85 22.21
C ALA A 235 15.63 12.15 22.61
N SER A 236 15.69 10.80 22.50
CA SER A 236 16.83 10.00 22.92
C SER A 236 17.13 8.92 21.89
N PRO A 237 17.57 9.29 20.67
CA PRO A 237 17.87 8.34 19.62
C PRO A 237 19.04 7.42 20.03
N GLN A 238 18.94 6.15 19.67
CA GLN A 238 19.98 5.14 19.94
C GLN A 238 20.79 4.79 18.67
N MET A 239 20.36 5.30 17.51
CA MET A 239 21.01 5.03 16.23
C MET A 239 21.46 6.35 15.60
N PHE A 240 22.70 6.36 15.12
CA PHE A 240 23.35 7.50 14.50
C PHE A 240 24.05 7.00 13.23
N LEU A 241 23.53 7.37 12.07
CA LEU A 241 24.09 7.03 10.76
C LEU A 241 24.36 8.32 9.99
N ASP A 242 25.38 8.35 9.14
CA ASP A 242 25.74 9.54 8.35
C ASP A 242 24.58 10.03 7.46
N ALA A 243 23.72 9.12 7.03
CA ALA A 243 22.51 9.46 6.27
C ALA A 243 21.39 10.10 7.11
N MET A 244 21.51 10.13 8.43
CA MET A 244 20.58 10.78 9.34
C MET A 244 21.11 12.16 9.75
N THR A 245 20.64 13.23 9.12
CA THR A 245 21.10 14.59 9.43
C THR A 245 20.89 14.95 10.89
N ASP A 246 19.73 14.61 11.45
CA ASP A 246 19.43 14.71 12.89
C ASP A 246 18.55 13.52 13.29
N PRO A 247 19.09 12.53 14.00
CA PRO A 247 18.35 11.33 14.38
C PRO A 247 17.21 11.60 15.38
N ARG A 248 17.12 12.80 15.94
CA ARG A 248 15.98 13.22 16.78
C ARG A 248 14.75 13.57 15.94
N ASN A 249 14.93 13.86 14.63
CA ASN A 249 13.86 14.30 13.72
C ASN A 249 14.01 13.54 12.39
N LEU A 250 13.39 12.38 12.31
CA LEU A 250 13.45 11.54 11.09
C LEU A 250 12.22 11.77 10.23
N THR A 251 12.45 12.06 8.95
CA THR A 251 11.37 12.23 7.98
C THR A 251 11.26 11.00 7.09
N ILE A 252 10.06 10.44 6.99
CA ILE A 252 9.71 9.42 6.02
C ILE A 252 8.75 10.05 5.00
N THR A 253 9.17 10.09 3.74
CA THR A 253 8.30 10.51 2.64
C THR A 253 7.54 9.29 2.15
N TYR A 254 6.22 9.32 2.30
CA TYR A 254 5.31 8.20 2.14
C TYR A 254 4.23 8.54 1.14
N GLN A 255 3.98 7.66 0.18
CA GLN A 255 2.90 7.83 -0.78
C GLN A 255 1.74 6.89 -0.44
N HIS A 256 0.56 7.48 -0.32
CA HIS A 256 -0.72 6.79 -0.28
C HIS A 256 -1.31 6.78 -1.68
N THR A 257 -1.77 5.64 -2.15
CA THR A 257 -2.45 5.49 -3.44
C THR A 257 -3.77 4.76 -3.22
N ILE A 258 -4.87 5.35 -3.67
CA ILE A 258 -6.18 4.71 -3.71
C ILE A 258 -6.54 4.52 -5.18
N LEU A 259 -6.80 3.28 -5.57
CA LEU A 259 -7.08 2.86 -6.93
C LEU A 259 -8.52 2.33 -7.04
N GLU A 260 -9.21 2.67 -8.14
CA GLU A 260 -10.49 2.04 -8.45
C GLU A 260 -10.32 0.52 -8.65
N MET A 261 -11.25 -0.28 -8.12
CA MET A 261 -11.23 -1.72 -8.34
C MET A 261 -11.33 -2.01 -9.84
N PRO A 262 -10.39 -2.75 -10.43
CA PRO A 262 -10.40 -3.05 -11.88
C PRO A 262 -11.69 -3.76 -12.31
N LYS A 263 -12.22 -3.34 -13.45
CA LYS A 263 -13.38 -3.95 -14.10
C LYS A 263 -12.91 -4.63 -15.38
N ASN A 264 -12.54 -5.89 -15.27
CA ASN A 264 -12.07 -6.70 -16.41
C ASN A 264 -12.47 -8.16 -16.23
N ASP A 265 -12.17 -8.98 -17.25
CA ASP A 265 -12.48 -10.41 -17.27
C ASP A 265 -11.35 -11.28 -16.69
N PHE A 266 -10.54 -10.74 -15.78
CA PHE A 266 -9.46 -11.49 -15.16
C PHE A 266 -10.00 -12.65 -14.32
N VAL A 267 -9.56 -13.87 -14.66
CA VAL A 267 -9.92 -15.09 -13.90
C VAL A 267 -8.74 -15.47 -13.00
N PRO A 268 -8.93 -15.49 -11.68
CA PRO A 268 -7.89 -15.93 -10.74
C PRO A 268 -7.40 -17.34 -11.05
N ARG A 269 -6.10 -17.55 -11.01
CA ARG A 269 -5.48 -18.87 -11.13
C ARG A 269 -5.04 -19.35 -9.75
N ARG A 270 -5.36 -20.62 -9.43
CA ARG A 270 -4.96 -21.22 -8.16
C ARG A 270 -3.48 -21.53 -8.13
N ASP A 271 -2.92 -21.44 -6.92
CA ASP A 271 -1.56 -21.86 -6.65
C ASP A 271 -1.38 -23.38 -6.87
N ASP A 272 -0.15 -23.75 -7.18
CA ASP A 272 0.28 -25.14 -7.29
C ASP A 272 1.52 -25.33 -6.41
N PRO A 273 1.45 -26.13 -5.33
CA PRO A 273 2.55 -26.26 -4.37
C PRO A 273 3.83 -26.87 -4.97
N ARG A 274 3.77 -27.39 -6.20
CA ARG A 274 4.95 -27.89 -6.91
C ARG A 274 5.77 -26.78 -7.56
N ILE A 275 5.23 -25.56 -7.63
CA ILE A 275 5.85 -24.39 -8.28
C ILE A 275 5.81 -23.25 -7.29
N GLY A 276 6.97 -22.58 -7.12
CA GLY A 276 7.04 -21.40 -6.25
C GLY A 276 6.47 -20.15 -6.94
N TYR A 277 5.23 -19.81 -6.64
CA TYR A 277 4.60 -18.54 -7.02
C TYR A 277 4.53 -17.58 -5.84
N PHE A 278 4.52 -16.28 -6.11
CA PHE A 278 3.93 -15.34 -5.17
C PHE A 278 2.41 -15.47 -5.26
N SER A 279 1.74 -15.57 -4.12
CA SER A 279 0.30 -15.78 -4.07
C SER A 279 -0.36 -14.93 -2.99
N THR A 280 -1.63 -14.62 -3.20
CA THR A 280 -2.53 -14.11 -2.16
C THR A 280 -3.21 -15.31 -1.52
N GLN A 281 -2.98 -15.47 -0.22
CA GLN A 281 -3.54 -16.59 0.56
C GLN A 281 -4.98 -16.32 0.96
N VAL A 282 -5.86 -17.27 0.68
CA VAL A 282 -7.29 -17.18 1.00
C VAL A 282 -7.80 -18.55 1.48
N ASN A 283 -8.45 -18.57 2.64
CA ASN A 283 -9.10 -19.77 3.17
C ASN A 283 -10.54 -19.90 2.67
N ASP A 284 -10.90 -21.05 2.12
CA ASP A 284 -12.28 -21.34 1.72
C ASP A 284 -13.06 -21.91 2.92
N MET A 285 -13.91 -21.09 3.49
CA MET A 285 -14.71 -21.43 4.67
C MET A 285 -15.93 -22.31 4.35
N THR A 286 -16.18 -22.56 3.06
CA THR A 286 -17.28 -23.40 2.59
C THR A 286 -16.82 -24.78 2.11
N SER A 287 -15.49 -24.99 2.01
CA SER A 287 -14.90 -26.24 1.57
C SER A 287 -14.87 -27.29 2.69
N PHE A 288 -15.12 -28.55 2.34
CA PHE A 288 -14.93 -29.72 3.21
C PHE A 288 -13.58 -30.41 2.95
N GLU A 289 -12.73 -29.86 2.11
CA GLU A 289 -11.41 -30.43 1.82
C GLU A 289 -10.47 -30.27 3.01
N ALA A 290 -9.51 -31.20 3.13
CA ALA A 290 -8.50 -31.15 4.20
C ALA A 290 -7.57 -29.91 4.07
N THR A 291 -7.44 -29.36 2.87
CA THR A 291 -6.66 -28.17 2.56
C THR A 291 -7.55 -27.15 1.84
N PRO A 292 -8.36 -26.38 2.60
CA PRO A 292 -9.39 -25.52 2.03
C PRO A 292 -8.82 -24.17 1.54
N TYR A 293 -7.65 -24.19 0.91
CA TYR A 293 -6.98 -22.97 0.43
C TYR A 293 -7.42 -22.62 -0.98
N ARG A 294 -7.68 -21.33 -1.20
CA ARG A 294 -7.97 -20.74 -2.50
C ARG A 294 -6.89 -19.75 -2.92
N ASP A 295 -5.64 -20.07 -2.59
CA ASP A 295 -4.50 -19.21 -2.86
C ASP A 295 -4.42 -18.88 -4.35
N MET A 296 -4.27 -17.59 -4.65
CA MET A 296 -4.30 -17.06 -6.00
C MET A 296 -2.91 -16.57 -6.37
N ILE A 297 -2.34 -17.13 -7.45
CA ILE A 297 -1.03 -16.70 -7.93
C ILE A 297 -1.07 -15.25 -8.42
N HIS A 298 0.02 -14.52 -8.20
CA HIS A 298 0.18 -13.19 -8.75
C HIS A 298 0.57 -13.30 -10.23
N ARG A 299 -0.26 -12.73 -11.10
CA ARG A 299 0.01 -12.73 -12.54
C ARG A 299 -0.58 -11.51 -13.26
N TRP A 300 0.03 -11.16 -14.38
CA TRP A 300 -0.48 -10.15 -15.30
C TRP A 300 -1.75 -10.63 -16.00
N ASN A 301 -2.63 -9.69 -16.37
CA ASN A 301 -3.79 -9.94 -17.23
C ASN A 301 -3.35 -9.84 -18.69
N LEU A 302 -2.85 -10.94 -19.24
CA LEU A 302 -2.48 -11.02 -20.65
C LEU A 302 -3.57 -11.75 -21.44
N VAL A 303 -4.15 -11.07 -22.41
CA VAL A 303 -5.17 -11.59 -23.32
C VAL A 303 -4.61 -11.53 -24.73
N LYS A 304 -4.66 -12.66 -25.48
CA LYS A 304 -4.20 -12.71 -26.88
C LYS A 304 -5.07 -11.84 -27.78
N LYS A 305 -4.46 -11.05 -28.67
CA LYS A 305 -5.18 -10.35 -29.75
C LYS A 305 -5.88 -11.33 -30.68
N ASP A 306 -5.22 -12.45 -30.99
CA ASP A 306 -5.79 -13.56 -31.71
C ASP A 306 -5.79 -14.82 -30.82
N PRO A 307 -6.94 -15.17 -30.20
CA PRO A 307 -7.05 -16.34 -29.35
C PRO A 307 -6.81 -17.68 -30.07
N SER A 308 -6.98 -17.71 -31.40
CA SER A 308 -6.80 -18.92 -32.21
C SER A 308 -5.34 -19.20 -32.56
N ALA A 309 -4.47 -18.19 -32.53
CA ALA A 309 -3.06 -18.33 -32.86
C ALA A 309 -2.29 -19.00 -31.72
N THR A 310 -1.38 -19.91 -32.08
CA THR A 310 -0.45 -20.51 -31.12
C THR A 310 0.40 -19.42 -30.44
N LEU A 311 0.89 -18.45 -31.24
CA LEU A 311 1.69 -17.32 -30.81
C LEU A 311 1.01 -16.02 -31.25
N SER A 312 0.61 -15.16 -30.31
CA SER A 312 -0.07 -13.89 -30.58
C SER A 312 0.53 -12.76 -29.74
N GLU A 313 0.45 -11.53 -30.19
CA GLU A 313 0.66 -10.38 -29.31
C GLU A 313 -0.46 -10.31 -28.26
N PRO A 314 -0.19 -9.76 -27.07
CA PRO A 314 -1.26 -9.43 -26.13
C PRO A 314 -2.06 -8.21 -26.64
N VAL A 315 -3.30 -8.08 -26.20
CA VAL A 315 -4.11 -6.86 -26.41
C VAL A 315 -3.40 -5.67 -25.80
N GLU A 316 -2.92 -5.82 -24.57
CA GLU A 316 -2.12 -4.83 -23.83
C GLU A 316 -0.81 -5.48 -23.38
N PRO A 317 0.35 -5.02 -23.86
CA PRO A 317 1.64 -5.50 -23.39
C PRO A 317 1.96 -4.96 -22.01
N ILE A 318 2.83 -5.66 -21.28
CA ILE A 318 3.46 -5.19 -20.05
C ILE A 318 4.51 -4.15 -20.48
N VAL A 319 4.23 -2.87 -20.21
CA VAL A 319 5.16 -1.78 -20.56
C VAL A 319 5.95 -1.40 -19.32
N TYR A 320 7.28 -1.51 -19.40
CA TYR A 320 8.20 -0.95 -18.41
C TYR A 320 8.85 0.32 -18.95
N TRP A 321 9.03 1.29 -18.05
CA TRP A 321 9.70 2.54 -18.37
C TRP A 321 11.03 2.64 -17.61
N ILE A 322 12.12 2.85 -18.34
CA ILE A 322 13.43 3.16 -17.74
C ILE A 322 13.35 4.59 -17.24
N GLU A 323 13.48 4.78 -15.92
CA GLU A 323 13.45 6.11 -15.29
C GLU A 323 14.54 7.01 -15.88
N ASN A 324 14.25 8.28 -16.11
CA ASN A 324 15.19 9.24 -16.71
C ASN A 324 16.41 9.55 -15.82
N THR A 325 16.36 9.17 -14.53
CA THR A 325 17.49 9.21 -13.60
C THR A 325 18.54 8.13 -13.88
N THR A 326 18.22 7.14 -14.72
CA THR A 326 19.13 6.04 -15.10
C THR A 326 20.29 6.56 -15.93
N PRO A 327 21.58 6.25 -15.58
CA PRO A 327 22.72 6.62 -16.40
C PRO A 327 22.55 6.17 -17.85
N VAL A 328 22.83 7.11 -18.79
CA VAL A 328 22.53 6.92 -20.22
C VAL A 328 23.21 5.66 -20.79
N GLU A 329 24.45 5.39 -20.35
CA GLU A 329 25.22 4.24 -20.76
C GLU A 329 24.63 2.89 -20.29
N MET A 330 23.79 2.90 -19.26
CA MET A 330 23.14 1.69 -18.73
C MET A 330 21.78 1.41 -19.39
N ARG A 331 21.12 2.41 -19.95
CA ARG A 331 19.77 2.26 -20.52
C ARG A 331 19.67 1.17 -21.59
N PRO A 332 20.60 1.03 -22.56
CA PRO A 332 20.53 -0.02 -23.56
C PRO A 332 20.60 -1.43 -22.95
N ILE A 333 21.45 -1.61 -21.92
CA ILE A 333 21.64 -2.90 -21.25
C ILE A 333 20.37 -3.27 -20.46
N ILE A 334 19.80 -2.30 -19.74
CA ILE A 334 18.57 -2.49 -18.96
C ILE A 334 17.40 -2.81 -19.90
N LYS A 335 17.30 -2.11 -21.03
CA LYS A 335 16.29 -2.39 -22.05
C LYS A 335 16.39 -3.81 -22.58
N GLU A 336 17.58 -4.23 -22.97
CA GLU A 336 17.83 -5.60 -23.44
C GLU A 336 17.46 -6.64 -22.37
N ALA A 337 17.87 -6.42 -21.12
CA ALA A 337 17.56 -7.31 -20.01
C ALA A 337 16.06 -7.43 -19.76
N CYS A 338 15.33 -6.32 -19.79
CA CYS A 338 13.89 -6.30 -19.65
C CYS A 338 13.17 -7.03 -20.80
N GLU A 339 13.53 -6.75 -22.05
CA GLU A 339 12.88 -7.34 -23.22
C GLU A 339 13.21 -8.83 -23.40
N ARG A 340 14.27 -9.36 -22.79
CA ARG A 340 14.60 -10.80 -22.79
C ARG A 340 13.51 -11.66 -22.14
N TRP A 341 12.68 -11.11 -21.27
CA TRP A 341 11.52 -11.82 -20.72
C TRP A 341 10.56 -12.30 -21.80
N ASN A 342 10.57 -11.68 -22.99
CA ASN A 342 9.77 -12.13 -24.13
C ASN A 342 10.05 -13.59 -24.51
N ILE A 343 11.27 -14.11 -24.29
CA ILE A 343 11.61 -15.52 -24.52
C ILE A 343 10.70 -16.44 -23.68
N ALA A 344 10.47 -16.09 -22.40
CA ALA A 344 9.59 -16.85 -21.53
C ALA A 344 8.11 -16.68 -21.91
N PHE A 345 7.72 -15.47 -22.30
CA PHE A 345 6.34 -15.20 -22.74
C PHE A 345 6.01 -15.85 -24.07
N GLU A 346 6.97 -15.98 -24.99
CA GLU A 346 6.79 -16.72 -26.25
C GLU A 346 6.55 -18.20 -26.00
N ALA A 347 7.26 -18.80 -25.04
CA ALA A 347 6.98 -20.17 -24.61
C ALA A 347 5.55 -20.33 -24.03
N ALA A 348 4.98 -19.26 -23.47
CA ALA A 348 3.60 -19.20 -22.99
C ALA A 348 2.58 -18.79 -24.08
N GLY A 349 3.03 -18.57 -25.32
CA GLY A 349 2.18 -18.22 -26.46
C GLY A 349 1.94 -16.72 -26.68
N PHE A 350 2.78 -15.84 -26.09
CA PHE A 350 2.69 -14.40 -26.27
C PHE A 350 4.00 -13.84 -26.84
N LYS A 351 3.97 -13.24 -28.03
CA LYS A 351 5.09 -12.47 -28.59
C LYS A 351 4.95 -11.01 -28.20
N ASN A 352 6.07 -10.30 -28.03
CA ASN A 352 6.10 -8.88 -27.66
C ASN A 352 5.26 -8.57 -26.40
N ALA A 353 5.26 -9.49 -25.44
CA ALA A 353 4.49 -9.34 -24.19
C ALA A 353 5.07 -8.26 -23.27
N VAL A 354 6.39 -8.09 -23.29
CA VAL A 354 7.12 -7.07 -22.52
C VAL A 354 7.73 -6.06 -23.49
N VAL A 355 7.46 -4.79 -23.23
CA VAL A 355 7.98 -3.66 -24.01
C VAL A 355 8.68 -2.71 -23.05
N CYS A 356 9.93 -2.36 -23.36
CA CYS A 356 10.69 -1.42 -22.56
C CYS A 356 10.84 -0.09 -23.30
N LYS A 357 10.48 1.01 -22.60
CA LYS A 357 10.54 2.40 -23.09
C LYS A 357 11.42 3.24 -22.17
N GLU A 358 11.92 4.35 -22.67
CA GLU A 358 12.62 5.34 -21.83
C GLU A 358 11.64 6.43 -21.40
N GLN A 359 11.69 6.82 -20.13
CA GLN A 359 10.91 7.95 -19.62
C GLN A 359 11.44 9.24 -20.26
N PRO A 360 10.59 10.05 -20.91
CA PRO A 360 10.99 11.36 -21.41
C PRO A 360 11.46 12.30 -20.29
N ASP A 361 12.43 13.15 -20.56
CA ASP A 361 12.90 14.13 -19.57
C ASP A 361 11.84 15.18 -19.20
N ASP A 362 10.87 15.41 -20.09
CA ASP A 362 9.71 16.31 -19.91
C ASP A 362 8.46 15.58 -19.44
N ALA A 363 8.58 14.32 -18.99
CA ALA A 363 7.45 13.55 -18.49
C ALA A 363 6.75 14.27 -17.32
N THR A 364 5.42 14.35 -17.39
CA THR A 364 4.57 14.95 -16.34
C THR A 364 4.21 14.00 -15.22
N TRP A 365 4.73 12.79 -15.23
CA TRP A 365 4.56 11.72 -14.24
C TRP A 365 5.91 11.30 -13.69
N ASP A 366 5.92 10.79 -12.49
CA ASP A 366 7.12 10.24 -11.83
C ASP A 366 7.01 8.73 -11.61
N ALA A 367 8.12 8.13 -11.17
CA ALA A 367 8.22 6.69 -10.96
C ALA A 367 7.30 6.17 -9.83
N GLY A 368 6.66 7.03 -9.06
CA GLY A 368 5.67 6.64 -8.05
C GLY A 368 4.24 6.57 -8.59
N ASP A 369 4.02 6.93 -9.86
CA ASP A 369 2.71 6.88 -10.49
C ASP A 369 2.35 5.45 -10.88
N ILE A 370 1.33 4.89 -10.19
CA ILE A 370 0.93 3.48 -10.35
C ILE A 370 0.48 3.10 -11.77
N ARG A 371 0.20 4.08 -12.64
CA ARG A 371 -0.18 3.85 -14.04
C ARG A 371 0.99 3.38 -14.91
N TYR A 372 2.22 3.50 -14.40
CA TYR A 372 3.44 3.15 -15.11
C TYR A 372 4.24 2.12 -14.31
N ASN A 373 4.70 1.06 -14.97
CA ASN A 373 5.69 0.18 -14.37
C ASN A 373 7.07 0.77 -14.65
N VAL A 374 7.89 0.97 -13.65
CA VAL A 374 9.14 1.70 -13.79
C VAL A 374 10.34 0.86 -13.36
N LEU A 375 11.37 0.86 -14.21
CA LEU A 375 12.71 0.41 -13.85
C LEU A 375 13.42 1.60 -13.22
N ARG A 376 13.38 1.66 -11.89
CA ARG A 376 13.84 2.80 -11.09
C ARG A 376 15.32 2.67 -10.79
N TRP A 377 16.00 3.80 -10.74
CA TRP A 377 17.41 3.87 -10.43
C TRP A 377 17.64 4.62 -9.13
N THR A 378 18.32 3.99 -8.18
CA THR A 378 18.67 4.60 -6.89
C THR A 378 20.17 4.60 -6.66
N SER A 379 20.60 5.52 -5.80
CA SER A 379 21.99 5.62 -5.34
C SER A 379 21.96 5.95 -3.85
N SER A 380 21.89 4.91 -3.04
CA SER A 380 21.78 5.03 -1.58
C SER A 380 23.16 5.07 -0.94
N SER A 381 23.36 5.87 0.11
CA SER A 381 24.61 5.88 0.88
C SER A 381 24.91 4.51 1.52
N GLU A 382 23.85 3.84 1.97
CA GLU A 382 23.88 2.48 2.55
C GLU A 382 22.80 1.64 1.87
N PRO A 383 23.11 1.01 0.70
CA PRO A 383 22.10 0.30 -0.06
C PRO A 383 21.64 -0.96 0.68
N PRO A 384 20.32 -1.10 0.95
CA PRO A 384 19.77 -2.29 1.61
C PRO A 384 19.62 -3.49 0.67
N PHE A 385 19.77 -3.28 -0.63
CA PHE A 385 19.62 -4.30 -1.68
C PHE A 385 20.49 -3.98 -2.90
N GLY A 386 20.68 -4.95 -3.80
CA GLY A 386 21.26 -4.74 -5.14
C GLY A 386 20.16 -4.51 -6.19
N GLY A 387 19.04 -5.19 -6.05
CA GLY A 387 17.80 -5.02 -6.80
C GLY A 387 16.61 -5.43 -5.96
N TYR A 388 15.45 -4.79 -6.19
CA TYR A 388 14.20 -5.04 -5.50
C TYR A 388 13.03 -4.83 -6.46
N GLY A 389 12.21 -5.86 -6.67
CA GLY A 389 11.14 -5.84 -7.68
C GLY A 389 9.78 -6.24 -7.09
N PRO A 390 9.08 -5.35 -6.42
CA PRO A 390 7.74 -5.61 -5.94
C PRO A 390 6.69 -5.47 -7.04
N SER A 391 5.53 -6.08 -6.81
CA SER A 391 4.34 -5.89 -7.63
C SER A 391 3.16 -5.44 -6.78
N PHE A 392 2.31 -4.59 -7.36
CA PHE A 392 1.02 -4.22 -6.78
C PHE A 392 -0.03 -5.23 -7.22
N VAL A 393 -0.75 -5.80 -6.30
CA VAL A 393 -1.64 -6.90 -6.58
C VAL A 393 -3.04 -6.61 -6.08
N ASN A 394 -4.04 -6.95 -6.87
CA ASN A 394 -5.43 -6.94 -6.42
C ASN A 394 -5.65 -8.07 -5.39
N PRO A 395 -5.98 -7.74 -4.12
CA PRO A 395 -6.13 -8.74 -3.08
C PRO A 395 -7.31 -9.72 -3.31
N ARG A 396 -8.27 -9.34 -4.15
CA ARG A 396 -9.43 -10.17 -4.48
C ARG A 396 -9.14 -11.23 -5.54
N THR A 397 -8.10 -11.00 -6.39
CA THR A 397 -7.93 -11.82 -7.61
C THR A 397 -6.51 -12.32 -7.83
N GLY A 398 -5.49 -11.72 -7.23
CA GLY A 398 -4.10 -11.98 -7.54
C GLY A 398 -3.62 -11.30 -8.84
N GLN A 399 -4.44 -10.47 -9.49
CA GLN A 399 -4.03 -9.73 -10.67
C GLN A 399 -2.95 -8.72 -10.32
N ILE A 400 -1.82 -8.74 -11.02
CA ILE A 400 -0.80 -7.69 -10.95
C ILE A 400 -1.33 -6.46 -11.67
N LEU A 401 -1.37 -5.33 -10.98
CA LEU A 401 -1.87 -4.05 -11.47
C LEU A 401 -0.73 -3.10 -11.85
N GLY A 402 0.44 -3.34 -11.32
CA GLY A 402 1.65 -2.61 -11.61
C GLY A 402 2.85 -3.25 -10.92
N ALA A 403 4.05 -2.90 -11.35
CA ALA A 403 5.28 -3.38 -10.76
C ALA A 403 6.42 -2.39 -11.01
N ASP A 404 7.20 -2.11 -9.97
CA ASP A 404 8.43 -1.35 -10.11
C ASP A 404 9.63 -2.26 -9.84
N ILE A 405 10.74 -1.99 -10.50
CA ILE A 405 12.01 -2.67 -10.25
C ILE A 405 13.03 -1.62 -9.86
N MET A 406 13.51 -1.70 -8.63
CA MET A 406 14.53 -0.83 -8.10
C MET A 406 15.92 -1.39 -8.41
N LEU A 407 16.78 -0.61 -9.04
CA LEU A 407 18.17 -0.93 -9.32
C LEU A 407 19.07 0.01 -8.51
N GLU A 408 20.02 -0.54 -7.76
CA GLU A 408 20.84 0.24 -6.84
C GLU A 408 22.26 0.46 -7.40
N TRP A 409 22.54 1.73 -7.75
CA TRP A 409 23.82 2.11 -8.36
C TRP A 409 25.02 1.83 -7.48
N VAL A 410 24.94 2.16 -6.19
CA VAL A 410 26.09 1.97 -5.28
C VAL A 410 26.43 0.49 -5.15
N ALA A 411 25.41 -0.38 -5.08
CA ALA A 411 25.63 -1.82 -5.06
C ALA A 411 26.29 -2.31 -6.36
N ILE A 412 25.82 -1.82 -7.51
CA ILE A 412 26.41 -2.15 -8.82
C ILE A 412 27.81 -1.59 -8.95
N SER A 413 28.02 -0.30 -8.68
CA SER A 413 29.32 0.37 -8.87
C SER A 413 30.37 -0.12 -7.89
N ASN A 414 30.03 -0.40 -6.64
CA ASN A 414 30.97 -0.98 -5.67
C ASN A 414 31.44 -2.35 -6.12
N ARG A 415 30.61 -3.16 -6.75
CA ARG A 415 31.00 -4.46 -7.29
C ARG A 415 31.94 -4.36 -8.49
N VAL A 416 31.77 -3.32 -9.30
CA VAL A 416 32.68 -3.06 -10.44
C VAL A 416 34.00 -2.43 -9.98
N LYS A 417 33.98 -1.63 -8.89
CA LYS A 417 35.16 -0.91 -8.36
C LYS A 417 35.95 -1.68 -7.33
N PHE A 418 35.66 -2.96 -7.10
CA PHE A 418 36.38 -3.73 -6.09
C PHE A 418 37.83 -3.94 -6.46
N ASP A 419 38.70 -3.04 -5.97
CA ASP A 419 40.14 -3.22 -5.98
C ASP A 419 40.66 -4.15 -4.86
N ASN A 420 39.75 -4.64 -3.99
CA ASN A 420 40.19 -5.35 -2.78
C ASN A 420 39.18 -6.43 -2.35
N VAL A 421 39.44 -7.68 -2.78
CA VAL A 421 38.61 -8.89 -2.47
C VAL A 421 38.31 -9.03 -0.98
N PHE A 422 39.25 -8.59 -0.11
CA PHE A 422 39.11 -8.73 1.33
C PHE A 422 38.12 -7.72 1.97
N LYS A 423 37.86 -6.60 1.33
CA LYS A 423 36.86 -5.65 1.84
C LYS A 423 35.41 -6.08 1.54
N SER A 424 35.22 -6.91 0.52
CA SER A 424 33.88 -7.38 0.15
C SER A 424 33.30 -8.38 1.16
N SER A 425 34.16 -9.19 1.79
CA SER A 425 33.71 -10.13 2.84
C SER A 425 33.30 -9.43 4.14
N MET A 426 33.69 -8.18 4.38
CA MET A 426 33.33 -7.39 5.55
C MET A 426 31.99 -6.64 5.40
N MET A 427 31.43 -6.59 4.20
CA MET A 427 30.16 -5.86 3.96
C MET A 427 28.89 -6.59 4.41
N LEU A 428 29.00 -7.89 4.63
CA LEU A 428 27.92 -8.68 5.24
C LEU A 428 28.25 -8.90 6.72
N THR A 429 28.11 -7.87 7.54
CA THR A 429 28.10 -8.08 8.99
C THR A 429 26.87 -8.90 9.35
N ASP A 430 27.00 -9.75 10.39
CA ASP A 430 25.87 -10.54 10.90
C ASP A 430 24.64 -9.66 11.17
N GLU A 431 24.85 -8.41 11.54
CA GLU A 431 23.81 -7.41 11.79
C GLU A 431 23.05 -6.98 10.51
N LYS A 432 23.74 -6.82 9.37
CA LYS A 432 23.10 -6.57 8.07
C LYS A 432 22.34 -7.80 7.55
N LEU A 433 22.88 -8.99 7.75
CA LEU A 433 22.17 -10.24 7.45
C LEU A 433 20.93 -10.42 8.31
N GLU A 434 20.97 -10.09 9.59
CA GLU A 434 19.82 -10.08 10.51
C GLU A 434 18.77 -9.04 10.11
N MET A 435 19.20 -7.82 9.73
CA MET A 435 18.27 -6.79 9.22
C MET A 435 17.58 -7.23 7.91
N MET A 436 18.33 -7.84 6.99
CA MET A 436 17.77 -8.35 5.73
C MET A 436 16.82 -9.52 5.99
N ARG A 437 17.14 -10.46 6.87
CA ARG A 437 16.24 -11.54 7.29
C ARG A 437 14.99 -11.00 7.98
N ALA A 438 15.13 -10.02 8.87
CA ALA A 438 14.00 -9.38 9.51
C ALA A 438 13.11 -8.65 8.52
N HIS A 439 13.69 -8.01 7.49
CA HIS A 439 12.95 -7.37 6.42
C HIS A 439 12.24 -8.38 5.51
N GLN A 440 12.91 -9.47 5.16
CA GLN A 440 12.34 -10.58 4.38
C GLN A 440 11.16 -11.25 5.08
N LEU A 441 11.25 -11.45 6.40
CA LEU A 441 10.15 -11.99 7.21
C LEU A 441 8.95 -11.03 7.31
N ARG A 442 9.19 -9.72 7.24
CA ARG A 442 8.13 -8.69 7.28
C ARG A 442 7.51 -8.40 5.91
N ASN A 443 8.23 -8.67 4.85
CA ASN A 443 7.77 -8.44 3.48
C ASN A 443 7.97 -9.71 2.65
N PRO A 444 6.93 -10.56 2.53
CA PRO A 444 7.00 -11.81 1.77
C PRO A 444 7.28 -11.62 0.27
N MET A 445 7.18 -10.39 -0.24
CA MET A 445 7.52 -10.03 -1.63
C MET A 445 9.02 -9.77 -1.84
N PHE A 446 9.84 -9.84 -0.80
CA PHE A 446 11.29 -9.62 -0.93
C PHE A 446 11.96 -10.80 -1.65
N CYS A 447 12.62 -10.51 -2.77
CA CYS A 447 13.34 -11.51 -3.55
C CYS A 447 14.85 -11.43 -3.28
N SER A 448 15.46 -12.51 -2.77
CA SER A 448 16.90 -12.61 -2.54
C SER A 448 17.73 -12.98 -3.78
N ALA A 449 17.07 -13.26 -4.93
CA ALA A 449 17.76 -13.67 -6.16
C ALA A 449 18.75 -12.61 -6.67
N ALA A 450 18.37 -11.32 -6.57
CA ALA A 450 19.26 -10.20 -6.91
C ALA A 450 20.52 -10.16 -6.03
N GLU A 451 20.39 -10.50 -4.75
CA GLU A 451 21.51 -10.57 -3.79
C GLU A 451 22.51 -11.68 -4.17
N MET A 452 22.00 -12.89 -4.47
CA MET A 452 22.84 -14.01 -4.91
C MET A 452 23.49 -13.72 -6.26
N ALA A 453 22.76 -13.15 -7.23
CA ALA A 453 23.32 -12.74 -8.51
C ALA A 453 24.45 -11.71 -8.33
N ALA A 454 24.25 -10.82 -7.39
CA ALA A 454 25.19 -9.80 -7.01
C ALA A 454 26.49 -10.36 -6.40
N GLN A 455 26.41 -11.36 -5.53
CA GLN A 455 27.57 -12.05 -4.95
C GLN A 455 28.35 -12.79 -6.05
N GLN A 456 27.67 -13.47 -6.95
CA GLN A 456 28.29 -14.17 -8.08
C GLN A 456 28.99 -13.20 -9.04
N ALA A 457 28.40 -12.04 -9.32
CA ALA A 457 29.00 -11.02 -10.16
C ALA A 457 30.25 -10.41 -9.49
N SER A 458 30.21 -10.15 -8.18
CA SER A 458 31.36 -9.68 -7.41
C SER A 458 32.53 -10.66 -7.50
N PHE A 459 32.28 -11.96 -7.34
CA PHE A 459 33.32 -13.00 -7.53
C PHE A 459 33.86 -13.00 -8.96
N GLY A 460 32.98 -12.89 -9.97
CA GLY A 460 33.40 -12.85 -11.38
C GLY A 460 34.29 -11.65 -11.72
N VAL A 461 33.90 -10.44 -11.25
CA VAL A 461 34.72 -9.21 -11.44
C VAL A 461 36.08 -9.37 -10.78
N THR A 462 36.13 -9.90 -9.56
CA THR A 462 37.36 -10.14 -8.84
C THR A 462 38.25 -11.12 -9.58
N ALA A 463 37.70 -12.22 -10.08
CA ALA A 463 38.43 -13.20 -10.86
C ALA A 463 39.00 -12.57 -12.16
N ALA A 464 38.19 -11.73 -12.84
CA ALA A 464 38.64 -11.01 -14.03
C ALA A 464 39.84 -10.08 -13.76
N GLN A 465 39.80 -9.34 -12.63
CA GLN A 465 40.90 -8.45 -12.21
C GLN A 465 42.15 -9.21 -11.84
N VAL A 466 42.04 -10.29 -11.05
CA VAL A 466 43.17 -11.15 -10.68
C VAL A 466 43.80 -11.79 -11.91
N LEU A 467 43.00 -12.18 -12.90
CA LEU A 467 43.44 -12.76 -14.17
C LEU A 467 43.90 -11.69 -15.18
N ARG A 468 43.86 -10.40 -14.80
CA ARG A 468 44.20 -9.26 -15.68
C ARG A 468 43.38 -9.25 -16.99
N MET A 469 42.08 -9.59 -16.90
CA MET A 469 41.17 -9.49 -18.02
C MET A 469 40.89 -8.01 -18.36
N ASP A 470 40.51 -7.76 -19.61
CA ASP A 470 40.25 -6.40 -20.08
C ASP A 470 38.90 -5.82 -19.60
N GLN A 471 38.68 -4.53 -19.85
CA GLN A 471 37.41 -3.84 -19.52
C GLN A 471 36.19 -4.44 -20.20
N ALA A 472 36.37 -5.16 -21.33
CA ALA A 472 35.24 -5.80 -22.01
C ALA A 472 34.69 -6.95 -21.18
N ALA A 473 35.56 -7.71 -20.48
CA ALA A 473 35.13 -8.77 -19.57
C ALA A 473 34.37 -8.23 -18.35
N GLU A 474 34.79 -7.09 -17.79
CA GLU A 474 34.07 -6.44 -16.68
C GLU A 474 32.69 -5.99 -17.11
N LYS A 475 32.55 -5.37 -18.28
CA LYS A 475 31.24 -4.96 -18.85
C LYS A 475 30.33 -6.16 -19.09
N GLU A 476 30.87 -7.29 -19.57
CA GLU A 476 30.06 -8.50 -19.77
C GLU A 476 29.56 -9.09 -18.45
N ILE A 477 30.36 -9.04 -17.39
CA ILE A 477 29.93 -9.47 -16.06
C ILE A 477 28.78 -8.59 -15.53
N VAL A 478 28.87 -7.27 -15.69
CA VAL A 478 27.79 -6.32 -15.32
C VAL A 478 26.54 -6.62 -16.15
N ARG A 479 26.70 -6.87 -17.46
CA ARG A 479 25.61 -7.23 -18.34
C ARG A 479 24.91 -8.51 -17.89
N GLN A 480 25.66 -9.58 -17.56
CA GLN A 480 25.08 -10.82 -17.05
C GLN A 480 24.38 -10.65 -15.70
N MET A 481 24.85 -9.73 -14.87
CA MET A 481 24.20 -9.40 -13.61
C MET A 481 22.85 -8.71 -13.80
N LEU A 482 22.74 -7.81 -14.77
CA LEU A 482 21.49 -7.10 -15.09
C LEU A 482 20.47 -7.99 -15.82
N TYR A 483 20.91 -9.11 -16.43
CA TYR A 483 20.03 -10.08 -17.06
C TYR A 483 19.39 -11.09 -16.10
N ARG A 484 19.84 -11.16 -14.88
CA ARG A 484 19.32 -12.03 -13.82
C ARG A 484 18.40 -11.28 -12.87
#